data_c84ceb9054d22f2e83a418b64ea48404
#
_entry.id   c84ceb9054d22f2e83a418b64ea48404
#
_cell.length_a   1.000
_cell.length_b   1.000
_cell.length_c   1.000
_cell.angle_alpha   90.00
_cell.angle_beta   90.00
_cell.angle_gamma   90.00
#
_symmetry.space_group_name_H-M   'P 1'
#
loop_
_entity.id
_entity.type
_entity.pdbx_description
1 polymer ?
#
loop_
_entity_poly.entity_id
_entity_poly.type
_entity_poly.pdbx_seq_one_letter_code
_entity_poly.pdbx_strand_id
1 'polypeptide(L)'
;GGGSTELVWIDLTKVTPSERPRAIMRLHAGFKHQGEGAARVVDWISVPLGVATLKDQFADVEDDAARFALMSWFFEENLASFSPYNADNPREGFQIIGTSGTVTTVAASFLGLRRYDRAKVDGLRMSSDQIDTVIRDYLALGPEGRRNDPRIGRDRHSLIMSGAAILQALMRVWPTDRLSVADRGLREGLLYAQMSADGVLEDGPFG
;
A
#
# COMPACT_ATOMS: atom_id res chain seq x y z
N GLY A 1 5.97 5.59 -2.99
CA GLY A 1 6.52 6.94 -3.05
C GLY A 1 6.44 7.57 -4.44
N GLY A 2 7.06 8.74 -4.62
CA GLY A 2 7.06 9.47 -5.91
C GLY A 2 7.85 8.76 -6.99
N GLY A 3 8.99 8.17 -6.65
CA GLY A 3 9.93 7.56 -7.61
C GLY A 3 9.94 6.03 -7.63
N SER A 4 9.47 5.38 -6.59
CA SER A 4 9.49 3.91 -6.47
C SER A 4 8.33 3.37 -5.64
N THR A 5 8.10 2.07 -5.76
CA THR A 5 7.14 1.31 -4.95
C THR A 5 7.83 0.07 -4.39
N GLU A 6 7.83 -0.05 -3.08
CA GLU A 6 8.45 -1.15 -2.35
C GLU A 6 7.38 -2.16 -1.93
N LEU A 7 7.65 -3.43 -2.20
CA LEU A 7 6.82 -4.57 -1.80
C LEU A 7 7.66 -5.54 -0.96
N VAL A 8 7.10 -5.98 0.14
CA VAL A 8 7.71 -7.00 0.99
C VAL A 8 6.67 -8.09 1.26
N TRP A 9 7.00 -9.33 0.94
CA TRP A 9 6.15 -10.48 1.25
C TRP A 9 6.62 -11.17 2.53
N ILE A 10 5.74 -11.23 3.52
CA ILE A 10 6.04 -11.79 4.84
C ILE A 10 5.15 -13.01 5.08
N ASP A 11 5.78 -14.14 5.39
CA ASP A 11 5.10 -15.36 5.81
C ASP A 11 4.94 -15.37 7.33
N LEU A 12 3.68 -15.40 7.78
CA LEU A 12 3.28 -15.46 9.18
C LEU A 12 2.53 -16.76 9.52
N THR A 13 2.58 -17.76 8.65
CA THR A 13 1.82 -19.01 8.81
C THR A 13 2.20 -19.78 10.06
N LYS A 14 3.45 -19.66 10.50
CA LYS A 14 3.98 -20.29 11.73
C LYS A 14 3.85 -19.41 12.98
N VAL A 15 3.27 -18.21 12.84
CA VAL A 15 3.13 -17.25 13.95
C VAL A 15 1.68 -17.23 14.41
N THR A 16 1.45 -17.43 15.71
CA THR A 16 0.10 -17.33 16.27
C THR A 16 -0.48 -15.92 16.07
N PRO A 17 -1.80 -15.79 15.84
CA PRO A 17 -2.40 -14.48 15.54
C PRO A 17 -2.07 -13.39 16.56
N SER A 18 -2.02 -13.72 17.84
CA SER A 18 -1.71 -12.78 18.94
C SER A 18 -0.26 -12.28 18.92
N GLU A 19 0.67 -13.09 18.37
CA GLU A 19 2.09 -12.74 18.33
C GLU A 19 2.53 -12.06 17.02
N ARG A 20 1.68 -12.06 15.97
CA ARG A 20 2.01 -11.50 14.66
C ARG A 20 2.52 -10.06 14.71
N PRO A 21 1.92 -9.13 15.48
CA PRO A 21 2.43 -7.76 15.56
C PRO A 21 3.87 -7.71 16.10
N ARG A 22 4.15 -8.47 17.17
CA ARG A 22 5.49 -8.55 17.74
C ARG A 22 6.50 -9.23 16.80
N ALA A 23 6.08 -10.26 16.09
CA ALA A 23 6.92 -10.96 15.12
C ALA A 23 7.33 -10.06 13.95
N ILE A 24 6.39 -9.23 13.43
CA ILE A 24 6.67 -8.23 12.38
C ILE A 24 7.65 -7.17 12.90
N MET A 25 7.45 -6.68 14.11
CA MET A 25 8.36 -5.69 14.73
C MET A 25 9.78 -6.24 14.89
N ARG A 26 9.92 -7.53 15.20
CA ARG A 26 11.22 -8.20 15.35
C ARG A 26 11.95 -8.44 14.02
N LEU A 27 11.25 -8.50 12.90
CA LEU A 27 11.89 -8.56 11.57
C LEU A 27 12.85 -7.39 11.33
N HIS A 28 12.59 -6.26 11.99
CA HIS A 28 13.43 -5.09 11.92
C HIS A 28 14.77 -5.21 12.68
N ALA A 29 14.80 -5.97 13.78
CA ALA A 29 15.98 -6.10 14.65
C ALA A 29 17.11 -6.98 14.07
N GLY A 30 16.98 -7.45 12.85
CA GLY A 30 18.00 -8.18 12.10
C GLY A 30 17.61 -9.62 11.78
N PHE A 31 17.95 -10.03 10.57
CA PHE A 31 17.67 -11.34 9.95
C PHE A 31 18.25 -12.57 10.72
N LYS A 32 18.74 -12.42 11.93
CA LYS A 32 19.50 -13.44 12.67
C LYS A 32 18.68 -14.36 13.58
N HIS A 33 17.38 -14.14 13.74
CA HIS A 33 16.56 -15.00 14.61
C HIS A 33 15.53 -15.78 13.78
N GLN A 34 16.00 -16.82 13.10
CA GLN A 34 15.15 -17.86 12.51
C GLN A 34 14.89 -18.95 13.57
N GLY A 35 14.03 -18.64 14.54
CA GLY A 35 13.48 -19.64 15.45
C GLY A 35 12.18 -20.23 14.89
N GLU A 36 11.79 -21.42 15.32
CA GLU A 36 10.44 -21.95 15.07
C GLU A 36 9.40 -20.92 15.58
N GLY A 37 8.42 -20.57 14.74
CA GLY A 37 7.40 -19.56 15.06
C GLY A 37 7.77 -18.13 14.72
N ALA A 38 8.87 -17.87 14.01
CA ALA A 38 9.26 -16.52 13.58
C ALA A 38 8.56 -16.11 12.27
N ALA A 39 8.30 -14.81 12.12
CA ALA A 39 7.93 -14.22 10.84
C ALA A 39 9.10 -14.34 9.85
N ARG A 40 8.81 -14.60 8.58
CA ARG A 40 9.83 -14.79 7.55
C ARG A 40 9.56 -13.87 6.34
N VAL A 41 10.55 -13.09 5.95
CA VAL A 41 10.53 -12.41 4.65
C VAL A 41 10.76 -13.45 3.56
N VAL A 42 9.77 -13.62 2.69
CA VAL A 42 9.82 -14.54 1.55
C VAL A 42 10.59 -13.89 0.40
N ASP A 43 10.22 -12.65 0.07
CA ASP A 43 10.84 -11.86 -0.97
C ASP A 43 10.55 -10.37 -0.76
N TRP A 44 11.33 -9.52 -1.41
CA TRP A 44 11.07 -8.09 -1.50
C TRP A 44 11.51 -7.54 -2.85
N ILE A 45 10.85 -6.50 -3.32
CA ILE A 45 11.19 -5.81 -4.55
C ILE A 45 11.01 -4.30 -4.37
N SER A 46 11.93 -3.53 -4.95
CA SER A 46 11.74 -2.11 -5.21
C SER A 46 11.50 -1.92 -6.71
N VAL A 47 10.26 -1.61 -7.06
CA VAL A 47 9.89 -1.28 -8.43
C VAL A 47 10.22 0.19 -8.66
N PRO A 48 11.05 0.54 -9.68
CA PRO A 48 11.45 1.93 -9.93
C PRO A 48 10.33 2.75 -10.61
N LEU A 49 9.10 2.55 -10.16
CA LEU A 49 7.89 3.21 -10.60
C LEU A 49 7.10 3.64 -9.37
N GLY A 50 7.11 4.92 -9.09
CA GLY A 50 6.25 5.56 -8.12
C GLY A 50 5.19 6.43 -8.81
N VAL A 51 4.40 7.17 -8.03
CA VAL A 51 3.29 7.96 -8.58
C VAL A 51 3.74 9.06 -9.55
N ALA A 52 4.90 9.66 -9.33
CA ALA A 52 5.44 10.69 -10.21
C ALA A 52 6.08 10.08 -11.47
N THR A 53 6.98 9.12 -11.30
CA THR A 53 7.67 8.46 -12.42
C THR A 53 6.70 7.75 -13.36
N LEU A 54 5.69 7.08 -12.82
CA LEU A 54 4.66 6.40 -13.62
C LEU A 54 3.80 7.41 -14.39
N LYS A 55 3.41 8.51 -13.77
CA LYS A 55 2.69 9.60 -14.43
C LYS A 55 3.49 10.19 -15.59
N ASP A 56 4.77 10.45 -15.36
CA ASP A 56 5.66 11.07 -16.36
C ASP A 56 5.89 10.14 -17.55
N GLN A 57 5.98 8.82 -17.31
CA GLN A 57 6.12 7.79 -18.33
C GLN A 57 4.99 7.81 -19.38
N PHE A 58 3.79 8.19 -18.98
CA PHE A 58 2.58 8.20 -19.82
C PHE A 58 2.00 9.60 -20.00
N ALA A 59 2.84 10.64 -19.90
CA ALA A 59 2.41 12.03 -20.02
C ALA A 59 1.78 12.34 -21.39
N ASP A 60 2.25 11.68 -22.45
CA ASP A 60 1.80 11.90 -23.84
C ASP A 60 0.45 11.23 -24.15
N VAL A 61 -0.08 10.40 -23.28
CA VAL A 61 -1.40 9.77 -23.46
C VAL A 61 -2.47 10.75 -23.01
N GLU A 62 -3.22 11.32 -23.95
CA GLU A 62 -4.23 12.35 -23.64
C GLU A 62 -5.48 11.79 -22.99
N ASP A 63 -5.96 10.63 -23.46
CA ASP A 63 -7.16 10.00 -22.90
C ASP A 63 -6.91 9.50 -21.47
N ASP A 64 -7.72 9.99 -20.54
CA ASP A 64 -7.53 9.73 -19.09
C ASP A 64 -7.71 8.25 -18.73
N ALA A 65 -8.70 7.58 -19.34
CA ALA A 65 -8.96 6.16 -19.06
C ALA A 65 -7.91 5.26 -19.70
N ALA A 66 -7.50 5.56 -20.93
CA ALA A 66 -6.41 4.85 -21.60
C ALA A 66 -5.09 5.00 -20.86
N ARG A 67 -4.77 6.22 -20.40
CA ARG A 67 -3.57 6.50 -19.59
C ARG A 67 -3.59 5.66 -18.32
N PHE A 68 -4.72 5.65 -17.61
CA PHE A 68 -4.87 4.86 -16.40
C PHE A 68 -4.66 3.35 -16.64
N ALA A 69 -5.29 2.81 -17.70
CA ALA A 69 -5.16 1.41 -18.04
C ALA A 69 -3.72 1.01 -18.41
N LEU A 70 -3.03 1.87 -19.18
CA LEU A 70 -1.62 1.67 -19.55
C LEU A 70 -0.70 1.73 -18.34
N MET A 71 -0.89 2.69 -17.43
CA MET A 71 -0.13 2.78 -16.19
C MET A 71 -0.30 1.54 -15.32
N SER A 72 -1.54 1.05 -15.17
CA SER A 72 -1.83 -0.15 -14.39
C SER A 72 -1.18 -1.39 -14.99
N TRP A 73 -1.34 -1.59 -16.29
CA TRP A 73 -0.72 -2.71 -17.00
C TRP A 73 0.82 -2.66 -16.93
N PHE A 74 1.41 -1.51 -17.21
CA PHE A 74 2.87 -1.35 -17.22
C PHE A 74 3.46 -1.60 -15.83
N PHE A 75 2.80 -1.14 -14.77
CA PHE A 75 3.23 -1.43 -13.41
C PHE A 75 3.17 -2.93 -13.11
N GLU A 76 2.08 -3.60 -13.50
CA GLU A 76 1.88 -5.05 -13.30
C GLU A 76 3.00 -5.85 -13.96
N GLU A 77 3.39 -5.52 -15.21
CA GLU A 77 4.50 -6.18 -15.92
C GLU A 77 5.83 -6.09 -15.14
N ASN A 78 6.06 -5.00 -14.41
CA ASN A 78 7.25 -4.82 -13.59
C ASN A 78 7.24 -5.61 -12.27
N LEU A 79 6.15 -6.31 -11.95
CA LEU A 79 6.06 -7.22 -10.81
C LEU A 79 6.52 -8.65 -11.14
N ALA A 80 6.72 -9.00 -12.40
CA ALA A 80 6.99 -10.37 -12.83
C ALA A 80 8.25 -10.99 -12.21
N SER A 81 9.23 -10.18 -11.81
CA SER A 81 10.45 -10.63 -11.12
C SER A 81 10.24 -10.90 -9.63
N PHE A 82 9.11 -10.46 -9.06
CA PHE A 82 8.78 -10.68 -7.66
C PHE A 82 8.27 -12.11 -7.47
N SER A 83 8.97 -12.90 -6.66
CA SER A 83 8.71 -14.32 -6.51
C SER A 83 7.24 -14.67 -6.22
N PRO A 84 6.50 -13.93 -5.35
CA PRO A 84 5.09 -14.17 -5.11
C PRO A 84 4.14 -13.83 -6.28
N TYR A 85 4.62 -13.22 -7.36
CA TYR A 85 3.77 -12.86 -8.52
C TYR A 85 3.07 -14.08 -9.13
N ASN A 86 3.77 -15.22 -9.20
CA ASN A 86 3.24 -16.49 -9.73
C ASN A 86 2.73 -17.42 -8.62
N ALA A 87 2.63 -16.95 -7.39
CA ALA A 87 2.07 -17.77 -6.32
C ALA A 87 0.57 -17.99 -6.58
N ASP A 88 0.13 -19.25 -6.52
CA ASP A 88 -1.30 -19.57 -6.52
C ASP A 88 -2.02 -18.71 -5.48
N ASN A 89 -3.24 -18.32 -5.84
CA ASN A 89 -4.15 -17.42 -5.12
C ASN A 89 -3.86 -17.21 -3.63
N PRO A 90 -3.98 -15.96 -3.14
CA PRO A 90 -3.75 -15.67 -1.73
C PRO A 90 -4.51 -16.65 -0.86
N ARG A 91 -3.77 -17.36 -0.04
CA ARG A 91 -4.31 -18.36 0.87
C ARG A 91 -5.20 -17.69 1.91
N GLU A 92 -6.08 -18.47 2.50
CA GLU A 92 -6.86 -18.06 3.65
C GLU A 92 -5.96 -17.30 4.67
N GLY A 93 -6.40 -16.11 5.08
CA GLY A 93 -5.64 -15.25 5.97
C GLY A 93 -4.67 -14.26 5.30
N PHE A 94 -4.56 -14.23 3.97
CA PHE A 94 -3.78 -13.21 3.26
C PHE A 94 -4.34 -11.81 3.49
N GLN A 95 -3.45 -10.86 3.72
CA GLN A 95 -3.80 -9.45 3.82
C GLN A 95 -2.69 -8.57 3.25
N ILE A 96 -3.06 -7.39 2.79
CA ILE A 96 -2.13 -6.35 2.36
C ILE A 96 -2.14 -5.23 3.39
N ILE A 97 -0.97 -4.72 3.73
CA ILE A 97 -0.82 -3.48 4.49
C ILE A 97 -0.30 -2.43 3.52
N GLY A 98 -1.11 -1.41 3.27
CA GLY A 98 -0.76 -0.32 2.38
C GLY A 98 -0.39 0.93 3.16
N THR A 99 0.81 1.48 2.86
CA THR A 99 1.28 2.73 3.46
C THR A 99 1.71 3.69 2.37
N SER A 100 0.89 4.66 2.06
CA SER A 100 1.22 5.75 1.12
C SER A 100 0.13 6.82 1.14
N GLY A 101 0.46 7.98 0.57
CA GLY A 101 -0.52 9.02 0.36
C GLY A 101 -1.67 8.62 -0.58
N THR A 102 -1.44 7.71 -1.53
CA THR A 102 -2.50 7.15 -2.37
C THR A 102 -3.47 6.33 -1.55
N VAL A 103 -2.96 5.37 -0.77
CA VAL A 103 -3.80 4.47 0.04
C VAL A 103 -4.66 5.26 1.02
N THR A 104 -4.07 6.25 1.71
CA THR A 104 -4.81 7.10 2.66
C THR A 104 -5.84 7.99 1.97
N THR A 105 -5.57 8.46 0.75
CA THR A 105 -6.53 9.26 -0.04
C THR A 105 -7.69 8.39 -0.53
N VAL A 106 -7.41 7.19 -1.03
CA VAL A 106 -8.46 6.23 -1.42
C VAL A 106 -9.35 5.88 -0.22
N ALA A 107 -8.75 5.66 0.94
CA ALA A 107 -9.49 5.40 2.18
C ALA A 107 -10.37 6.59 2.60
N ALA A 108 -9.85 7.82 2.54
CA ALA A 108 -10.62 9.03 2.82
C ALA A 108 -11.79 9.20 1.84
N SER A 109 -11.57 8.91 0.56
CA SER A 109 -12.62 8.95 -0.47
C SER A 109 -13.69 7.89 -0.24
N PHE A 110 -13.30 6.68 0.11
CA PHE A 110 -14.23 5.61 0.47
C PHE A 110 -15.13 5.99 1.65
N LEU A 111 -14.56 6.64 2.67
CA LEU A 111 -15.29 7.14 3.84
C LEU A 111 -16.09 8.44 3.55
N GLY A 112 -15.97 9.03 2.36
CA GLY A 112 -16.62 10.29 2.01
C GLY A 112 -16.10 11.50 2.79
N LEU A 113 -14.87 11.46 3.28
CA LEU A 113 -14.30 12.52 4.11
C LEU A 113 -13.94 13.76 3.28
N ARG A 114 -14.64 14.85 3.47
CA ARG A 114 -14.33 16.15 2.83
C ARG A 114 -13.11 16.85 3.46
N ARG A 115 -12.75 16.46 4.66
CA ARG A 115 -11.54 16.86 5.36
C ARG A 115 -10.85 15.61 5.88
N TYR A 116 -9.57 15.48 5.63
CA TYR A 116 -8.79 14.34 6.07
C TYR A 116 -8.83 14.18 7.60
N ASP A 117 -9.13 12.97 8.03
CA ASP A 117 -9.18 12.58 9.45
C ASP A 117 -8.38 11.29 9.64
N ARG A 118 -7.18 11.45 10.18
CA ARG A 118 -6.25 10.34 10.40
C ARG A 118 -6.84 9.24 11.27
N ALA A 119 -7.57 9.59 12.31
CA ALA A 119 -8.12 8.62 13.26
C ALA A 119 -9.16 7.68 12.59
N LYS A 120 -9.79 8.14 11.51
CA LYS A 120 -10.73 7.34 10.74
C LYS A 120 -10.07 6.52 9.64
N VAL A 121 -8.95 7.01 9.12
CA VAL A 121 -8.23 6.41 7.98
C VAL A 121 -7.24 5.36 8.43
N ASP A 122 -6.47 5.63 9.48
CA ASP A 122 -5.46 4.70 10.01
C ASP A 122 -6.13 3.44 10.56
N GLY A 123 -5.68 2.28 10.12
CA GLY A 123 -6.28 0.99 10.49
C GLY A 123 -7.55 0.61 9.72
N LEU A 124 -8.07 1.47 8.82
CA LEU A 124 -9.21 1.12 7.98
C LEU A 124 -8.89 -0.13 7.16
N ARG A 125 -9.86 -1.02 7.04
CA ARG A 125 -9.78 -2.21 6.20
C ARG A 125 -10.69 -2.07 5.00
N MET A 126 -10.16 -2.35 3.82
CA MET A 126 -10.87 -2.29 2.55
C MET A 126 -10.67 -3.59 1.78
N SER A 127 -11.70 -4.03 1.05
CA SER A 127 -11.58 -5.09 0.06
C SER A 127 -11.10 -4.54 -1.28
N SER A 128 -10.61 -5.44 -2.15
CA SER A 128 -10.28 -5.09 -3.54
C SER A 128 -11.47 -4.45 -4.27
N ASP A 129 -12.70 -4.95 -4.05
CA ASP A 129 -13.92 -4.42 -4.67
C ASP A 129 -14.25 -3.00 -4.20
N GLN A 130 -14.03 -2.71 -2.91
CA GLN A 130 -14.23 -1.36 -2.37
C GLN A 130 -13.21 -0.38 -2.94
N ILE A 131 -11.96 -0.80 -3.09
CA ILE A 131 -10.91 -0.02 -3.73
C ILE A 131 -11.24 0.24 -5.21
N ASP A 132 -11.66 -0.79 -5.93
CA ASP A 132 -12.05 -0.69 -7.33
C ASP A 132 -13.25 0.26 -7.53
N THR A 133 -14.21 0.26 -6.61
CA THR A 133 -15.33 1.21 -6.61
C THR A 133 -14.84 2.65 -6.52
N VAL A 134 -13.91 2.97 -5.61
CA VAL A 134 -13.32 4.31 -5.50
C VAL A 134 -12.55 4.69 -6.76
N ILE A 135 -11.82 3.75 -7.35
CA ILE A 135 -11.07 4.00 -8.60
C ILE A 135 -12.01 4.32 -9.76
N ARG A 136 -13.13 3.60 -9.88
CA ARG A 136 -14.17 3.89 -10.89
C ARG A 136 -14.79 5.27 -10.69
N ASP A 137 -15.04 5.66 -9.44
CA ASP A 137 -15.51 7.01 -9.12
C ASP A 137 -14.51 8.07 -9.58
N TYR A 138 -13.21 7.85 -9.35
CA TYR A 138 -12.17 8.78 -9.83
C TYR A 138 -12.12 8.89 -11.34
N LEU A 139 -12.27 7.78 -12.07
CA LEU A 139 -12.35 7.79 -13.54
C LEU A 139 -13.60 8.53 -14.01
N ALA A 140 -14.75 8.28 -13.39
CA ALA A 140 -16.02 8.93 -13.74
C ALA A 140 -15.99 10.45 -13.51
N LEU A 141 -15.28 10.91 -12.46
CA LEU A 141 -15.10 12.35 -12.20
C LEU A 141 -14.28 13.06 -13.29
N GLY A 142 -13.40 12.34 -13.97
CA GLY A 142 -12.46 12.95 -14.91
C GLY A 142 -11.43 13.88 -14.25
N PRO A 143 -10.48 14.43 -15.00
CA PRO A 143 -9.38 15.24 -14.44
C PRO A 143 -9.88 16.49 -13.69
N GLU A 144 -10.87 17.17 -14.23
CA GLU A 144 -11.40 18.39 -13.62
C GLU A 144 -12.24 18.10 -12.36
N GLY A 145 -13.07 17.05 -12.40
CA GLY A 145 -13.84 16.63 -11.24
C GLY A 145 -12.92 16.23 -10.08
N ARG A 146 -11.86 15.50 -10.36
CA ARG A 146 -10.86 15.13 -9.34
C ARG A 146 -10.12 16.34 -8.75
N ARG A 147 -9.83 17.35 -9.57
CA ARG A 147 -9.19 18.60 -9.10
C ARG A 147 -10.06 19.32 -8.08
N ASN A 148 -11.37 19.26 -8.24
CA ASN A 148 -12.35 19.93 -7.40
C ASN A 148 -12.90 19.06 -6.26
N ASP A 149 -12.53 17.78 -6.21
CA ASP A 149 -13.00 16.86 -5.17
C ASP A 149 -12.26 17.07 -3.84
N PRO A 150 -12.96 17.52 -2.78
CA PRO A 150 -12.34 17.76 -1.49
C PRO A 150 -11.81 16.50 -0.80
N ARG A 151 -12.30 15.31 -1.20
CA ARG A 151 -11.84 14.02 -0.67
C ARG A 151 -10.42 13.68 -1.14
N ILE A 152 -10.03 14.14 -2.33
CA ILE A 152 -8.70 13.92 -2.93
C ILE A 152 -7.70 14.96 -2.41
N GLY A 153 -8.13 16.22 -2.32
CA GLY A 153 -7.30 17.34 -1.89
C GLY A 153 -6.43 17.93 -3.01
N ARG A 154 -6.09 19.21 -2.83
CA ARG A 154 -5.41 20.01 -3.86
C ARG A 154 -4.03 19.48 -4.24
N ASP A 155 -3.29 18.96 -3.29
CA ASP A 155 -1.90 18.52 -3.53
C ASP A 155 -1.81 17.13 -4.16
N ARG A 156 -2.93 16.38 -4.21
CA ARG A 156 -2.93 14.98 -4.63
C ARG A 156 -3.64 14.72 -5.96
N HIS A 157 -4.50 15.63 -6.42
CA HIS A 157 -5.31 15.43 -7.61
C HIS A 157 -4.49 15.08 -8.86
N SER A 158 -3.27 15.59 -8.98
CA SER A 158 -2.41 15.35 -10.14
C SER A 158 -1.71 13.99 -10.12
N LEU A 159 -1.62 13.33 -8.97
CA LEU A 159 -0.90 12.08 -8.78
C LEU A 159 -1.82 10.92 -8.39
N ILE A 160 -3.08 11.19 -8.05
CA ILE A 160 -3.97 10.15 -7.53
C ILE A 160 -4.21 9.03 -8.54
N MET A 161 -4.30 9.34 -9.84
CA MET A 161 -4.57 8.32 -10.87
C MET A 161 -3.39 7.39 -11.10
N SER A 162 -2.16 7.87 -11.07
CA SER A 162 -0.98 6.99 -11.12
C SER A 162 -0.86 6.13 -9.87
N GLY A 163 -1.17 6.69 -8.69
CA GLY A 163 -1.24 5.90 -7.46
C GLY A 163 -2.36 4.86 -7.48
N ALA A 164 -3.52 5.23 -7.98
CA ALA A 164 -4.66 4.31 -8.16
C ALA A 164 -4.33 3.19 -9.17
N ALA A 165 -3.58 3.49 -10.23
CA ALA A 165 -3.13 2.50 -11.20
C ALA A 165 -2.18 1.46 -10.57
N ILE A 166 -1.25 1.90 -9.73
CA ILE A 166 -0.39 1.01 -8.94
C ILE A 166 -1.24 0.13 -8.03
N LEU A 167 -2.18 0.73 -7.30
CA LEU A 167 -3.03 0.01 -6.37
C LEU A 167 -3.93 -1.01 -7.08
N GLN A 168 -4.49 -0.65 -8.25
CA GLN A 168 -5.28 -1.57 -9.06
C GLN A 168 -4.42 -2.75 -9.55
N ALA A 169 -3.21 -2.51 -10.04
CA ALA A 169 -2.31 -3.57 -10.47
C ALA A 169 -2.04 -4.57 -9.33
N LEU A 170 -1.76 -4.07 -8.13
CA LEU A 170 -1.56 -4.91 -6.95
C LEU A 170 -2.80 -5.73 -6.59
N MET A 171 -4.01 -5.13 -6.67
CA MET A 171 -5.27 -5.82 -6.37
C MET A 171 -5.66 -6.83 -7.44
N ARG A 172 -5.20 -6.67 -8.68
CA ARG A 172 -5.40 -7.65 -9.76
C ARG A 172 -4.51 -8.87 -9.58
N VAL A 173 -3.24 -8.65 -9.20
CA VAL A 173 -2.30 -9.75 -8.95
C VAL A 173 -2.64 -10.49 -7.66
N TRP A 174 -2.98 -9.75 -6.61
CA TRP A 174 -3.31 -10.31 -5.29
C TRP A 174 -4.65 -9.76 -4.77
N PRO A 175 -5.79 -10.26 -5.28
CA PRO A 175 -7.09 -9.89 -4.74
C PRO A 175 -7.18 -10.19 -3.25
N THR A 176 -7.76 -9.29 -2.48
CA THR A 176 -7.87 -9.45 -1.03
C THR A 176 -9.15 -8.82 -0.48
N ASP A 177 -9.72 -9.44 0.54
CA ASP A 177 -10.80 -8.84 1.34
C ASP A 177 -10.25 -7.92 2.43
N ARG A 178 -8.92 -7.83 2.53
CA ARG A 178 -8.26 -7.20 3.66
C ARG A 178 -7.00 -6.44 3.25
N LEU A 179 -7.19 -5.24 2.70
CA LEU A 179 -6.14 -4.23 2.65
C LEU A 179 -6.30 -3.33 3.89
N SER A 180 -5.33 -3.34 4.78
CA SER A 180 -5.28 -2.47 5.96
C SER A 180 -4.49 -1.21 5.63
N VAL A 181 -5.08 -0.05 5.90
CA VAL A 181 -4.47 1.25 5.67
C VAL A 181 -3.56 1.61 6.84
N ALA A 182 -2.30 1.91 6.57
CA ALA A 182 -1.38 2.44 7.57
C ALA A 182 -0.98 3.87 7.21
N ASP A 183 -1.41 4.83 8.03
CA ASP A 183 -1.06 6.25 7.87
C ASP A 183 0.22 6.61 8.64
N ARG A 184 1.19 5.69 8.58
CA ARG A 184 2.53 5.86 9.13
C ARG A 184 3.53 5.36 8.10
N GLY A 185 4.50 6.19 7.78
CA GLY A 185 5.47 5.88 6.75
C GLY A 185 6.76 5.30 7.29
N LEU A 186 7.72 5.11 6.39
CA LEU A 186 9.06 4.62 6.68
C LEU A 186 9.76 5.42 7.80
N ARG A 187 9.55 6.74 7.85
CA ARG A 187 10.17 7.61 8.86
C ARG A 187 9.75 7.26 10.27
N GLU A 188 8.47 7.03 10.48
CA GLU A 188 7.94 6.62 11.78
C GLU A 188 8.43 5.22 12.14
N GLY A 189 8.47 4.29 11.18
CA GLY A 189 9.02 2.96 11.37
C GLY A 189 10.48 2.98 11.81
N LEU A 190 11.32 3.76 11.15
CA LEU A 190 12.72 3.94 11.51
C LEU A 190 12.90 4.57 12.91
N LEU A 191 12.06 5.56 13.24
CA LEU A 191 12.09 6.19 14.56
C LEU A 191 11.74 5.18 15.67
N TYR A 192 10.65 4.42 15.49
CA TYR A 192 10.28 3.37 16.45
C TYR A 192 11.37 2.33 16.62
N ALA A 193 11.99 1.92 15.52
CA ALA A 193 13.07 0.96 15.52
C ALA A 193 14.28 1.46 16.33
N GLN A 194 14.67 2.71 16.14
CA GLN A 194 15.77 3.31 16.86
C GLN A 194 15.43 3.50 18.34
N MET A 195 14.24 3.98 18.66
CA MET A 195 13.78 4.12 20.05
C MET A 195 13.73 2.77 20.78
N SER A 196 13.37 1.68 20.09
CA SER A 196 13.40 0.34 20.64
C SER A 196 14.83 -0.16 20.85
N ALA A 197 15.75 0.11 19.91
CA ALA A 197 17.15 -0.27 20.04
C ALA A 197 17.87 0.49 21.18
N ASP A 198 17.46 1.73 21.42
CA ASP A 198 18.00 2.60 22.48
C ASP A 198 17.35 2.34 23.86
N GLY A 199 16.41 1.36 23.94
CA GLY A 199 15.70 1.04 25.18
C GLY A 199 14.73 2.11 25.67
N VAL A 200 14.38 3.09 24.82
CA VAL A 200 13.42 4.17 25.16
C VAL A 200 11.99 3.65 25.18
N LEU A 201 11.70 2.58 24.44
CA LEU A 201 10.42 1.89 24.44
C LEU A 201 10.60 0.57 25.20
N GLU A 202 10.30 0.58 26.49
CA GLU A 202 10.39 -0.64 27.34
C GLU A 202 9.30 -1.64 27.00
N ASP A 203 8.13 -1.22 26.56
CA ASP A 203 7.08 -2.07 26.01
C ASP A 203 6.45 -1.35 24.82
N GLY A 204 6.41 -2.01 23.67
CA GLY A 204 5.81 -1.43 22.46
C GLY A 204 4.35 -1.02 22.69
N PRO A 205 3.75 -0.19 21.81
CA PRO A 205 2.41 0.38 21.95
C PRO A 205 1.27 -0.66 22.02
N PHE A 206 1.60 -1.92 22.27
CA PHE A 206 0.69 -3.06 22.38
C PHE A 206 1.05 -3.94 23.60
N GLY A 207 1.52 -3.34 24.69
CA GLY A 207 1.61 -3.99 26.00
C GLY A 207 0.25 -4.29 26.59
#